data_d87b8c340b6495729f6eeb27e34823a7
#
_entry.id   d87b8c340b6495729f6eeb27e34823a7
#
_cell.length_a   1.000
_cell.length_b   1.000
_cell.length_c   1.000
_cell.angle_alpha   90.00
_cell.angle_beta   90.00
_cell.angle_gamma   90.00
#
_symmetry.space_group_name_H-M   'P 1'
#
loop_
_entity.id
_entity.type
_entity.pdbx_description
1 polymer ?
#
loop_
_entity_poly.entity_id
_entity_poly.type
_entity_poly.pdbx_seq_one_letter_code
_entity_poly.pdbx_strand_id
1 'polypeptide(L)'
;MKLLLGGVTGRRSGVAPGGAGCNRKTHRGVAEGDSPDDDAAPRPLERSRERDRGGVGALRISVRSGVGVGPTRLAAFDSALMAAGVANFNLIRLSSVIPPGSEVVSHACAPTFPGGWGDRLYCVYGEMTVDTPGEGAWAGIGWVQDTPSLRGLFVEHEGHSEAAVRSDIQASLESLMASRHGNFGPTAMQVVGATCEQRPVSALVLAAYRSEGWSMK
;
A
#
# COMPACT_ATOMS: atom_id res chain seq x y z
N MET A 1 30.67 -56.10 -6.59
CA MET A 1 31.06 -56.50 -5.21
C MET A 1 30.58 -55.39 -4.26
N LYS A 2 29.54 -55.74 -3.48
CA LYS A 2 29.04 -55.21 -2.19
C LYS A 2 29.26 -53.69 -1.90
N LEU A 3 28.16 -52.91 -1.86
CA LEU A 3 27.38 -52.52 -0.64
C LEU A 3 28.16 -51.78 0.44
N LEU A 4 27.72 -50.57 0.75
CA LEU A 4 27.24 -50.21 2.11
C LEU A 4 26.39 -48.92 2.09
N LEU A 5 25.21 -49.06 2.67
CA LEU A 5 24.22 -48.06 3.03
C LEU A 5 24.72 -47.18 4.19
N GLY A 6 24.41 -45.89 4.17
CA GLY A 6 24.50 -44.98 5.30
C GLY A 6 23.41 -43.96 5.26
N GLY A 7 22.26 -44.24 5.88
CA GLY A 7 21.17 -43.29 6.04
C GLY A 7 21.52 -42.25 7.10
N VAL A 8 21.28 -40.98 6.81
CA VAL A 8 21.22 -39.89 7.77
C VAL A 8 19.84 -39.25 7.69
N THR A 9 19.06 -39.48 8.72
CA THR A 9 17.77 -38.81 8.97
C THR A 9 18.01 -37.36 9.40
N GLY A 10 17.86 -36.41 8.51
CA GLY A 10 17.87 -35.00 8.81
C GLY A 10 16.45 -34.52 9.06
N ARG A 11 16.12 -34.14 10.29
CA ARG A 11 14.88 -33.45 10.67
C ARG A 11 14.78 -32.11 9.93
N ARG A 12 13.70 -31.94 9.15
CA ARG A 12 13.32 -30.67 8.61
C ARG A 12 12.63 -29.86 9.72
N SER A 13 13.31 -28.84 10.23
CA SER A 13 12.68 -27.77 11.00
C SER A 13 11.97 -26.83 10.02
N GLY A 14 10.65 -26.92 9.98
CA GLY A 14 9.82 -25.98 9.25
C GLY A 14 9.82 -24.62 9.94
N VAL A 15 10.40 -23.62 9.29
CA VAL A 15 10.19 -22.20 9.64
C VAL A 15 8.97 -21.75 8.86
N ALA A 16 7.88 -21.48 9.57
CA ALA A 16 6.70 -20.87 9.00
C ALA A 16 6.99 -19.41 8.58
N PRO A 17 6.55 -18.95 7.40
CA PRO A 17 6.65 -17.55 7.04
C PRO A 17 5.69 -16.75 7.92
N GLY A 18 6.23 -15.81 8.71
CA GLY A 18 5.46 -14.88 9.52
C GLY A 18 4.66 -13.90 8.64
N GLY A 19 3.45 -14.27 8.31
CA GLY A 19 2.46 -13.32 7.79
C GLY A 19 1.99 -12.44 8.94
N ALA A 20 2.36 -11.16 8.95
CA ALA A 20 1.79 -10.17 9.87
C ALA A 20 0.31 -9.95 9.50
N GLY A 21 -0.56 -10.81 10.00
CA GLY A 21 -2.01 -10.65 9.90
C GLY A 21 -2.49 -9.50 10.78
N CYS A 22 -3.08 -8.49 10.19
CA CYS A 22 -3.81 -7.44 10.89
C CYS A 22 -5.06 -8.07 11.55
N ASN A 23 -5.00 -8.36 12.84
CA ASN A 23 -6.04 -9.03 13.60
C ASN A 23 -7.16 -8.04 13.98
N ARG A 24 -8.32 -8.10 13.30
CA ARG A 24 -9.53 -7.39 13.71
C ARG A 24 -10.16 -8.11 14.90
N LYS A 25 -10.05 -7.56 16.09
CA LYS A 25 -10.89 -7.97 17.24
C LYS A 25 -12.31 -7.43 17.06
N THR A 26 -13.23 -8.31 16.78
CA THR A 26 -14.67 -8.03 16.88
C THR A 26 -15.09 -8.24 18.34
N HIS A 27 -15.46 -7.16 19.02
CA HIS A 27 -16.19 -7.25 20.30
C HIS A 27 -17.69 -7.33 20.01
N ARG A 28 -18.28 -8.49 20.30
CA ARG A 28 -19.72 -8.68 20.47
C ARG A 28 -20.03 -8.52 21.96
N GLY A 29 -20.79 -7.51 22.32
CA GLY A 29 -21.41 -7.37 23.64
C GLY A 29 -22.90 -7.13 23.47
N VAL A 30 -23.71 -8.12 23.88
CA VAL A 30 -25.16 -8.02 24.03
C VAL A 30 -25.45 -7.59 25.46
N ALA A 31 -26.26 -6.56 25.64
CA ALA A 31 -27.00 -6.34 26.88
C ALA A 31 -28.35 -5.69 26.55
N GLU A 32 -29.42 -6.43 26.87
CA GLU A 32 -30.83 -5.96 26.90
C GLU A 32 -31.06 -5.02 28.11
N GLY A 33 -32.00 -4.10 27.94
CA GLY A 33 -32.52 -3.32 29.07
C GLY A 33 -33.32 -2.09 28.68
N ASP A 34 -34.60 -2.28 28.51
CA ASP A 34 -35.73 -1.43 28.96
C ASP A 34 -35.91 0.00 28.46
N SER A 35 -37.06 0.24 27.82
CA SER A 35 -37.69 1.54 27.55
C SER A 35 -38.38 2.10 28.81
N PRO A 36 -38.67 3.45 28.92
CA PRO A 36 -39.82 3.99 28.21
C PRO A 36 -39.71 5.46 27.70
N ASP A 37 -40.56 5.74 26.71
CA ASP A 37 -41.21 6.98 26.31
C ASP A 37 -40.60 8.35 26.71
N ASP A 38 -40.21 9.13 25.68
CA ASP A 38 -40.59 10.54 25.66
C ASP A 38 -40.56 11.09 24.22
N ASP A 39 -41.72 11.57 23.82
CA ASP A 39 -42.10 12.21 22.60
C ASP A 39 -41.40 13.59 22.51
N ALA A 40 -40.28 13.66 21.76
CA ALA A 40 -39.68 14.94 21.38
C ALA A 40 -39.16 14.85 19.92
N ALA A 41 -39.88 15.54 19.03
CA ALA A 41 -39.49 15.69 17.65
C ALA A 41 -38.01 16.17 17.54
N PRO A 42 -37.17 15.55 16.69
CA PRO A 42 -35.80 16.00 16.50
C PRO A 42 -35.79 17.37 15.81
N ARG A 43 -35.20 18.36 16.47
CA ARG A 43 -34.83 19.64 15.86
C ARG A 43 -33.89 19.39 14.69
N PRO A 44 -34.02 20.10 13.54
CA PRO A 44 -33.07 19.98 12.47
C PRO A 44 -31.67 20.36 12.98
N LEU A 45 -30.74 19.41 12.92
CA LEU A 45 -29.33 19.71 13.10
C LEU A 45 -28.94 20.75 12.04
N GLU A 46 -28.72 21.98 12.48
CA GLU A 46 -28.03 22.99 11.69
C GLU A 46 -26.68 22.39 11.26
N ARG A 47 -26.64 22.03 9.99
CA ARG A 47 -25.36 21.74 9.33
C ARG A 47 -24.55 23.02 9.42
N SER A 48 -23.62 23.03 10.38
CA SER A 48 -22.57 24.02 10.45
C SER A 48 -21.88 24.02 9.07
N ARG A 49 -22.24 24.99 8.25
CA ARG A 49 -21.45 25.38 7.09
C ARG A 49 -20.17 25.95 7.65
N GLU A 50 -19.25 25.09 8.01
CA GLU A 50 -17.86 25.46 8.20
C GLU A 50 -17.40 25.99 6.85
N ARG A 51 -17.40 27.30 6.77
CA ARG A 51 -16.88 28.04 5.62
C ARG A 51 -15.42 27.63 5.51
N ASP A 52 -15.12 26.89 4.45
CA ASP A 52 -13.81 26.67 3.91
C ASP A 52 -13.08 28.01 3.78
N ARG A 53 -12.45 28.42 4.87
CA ARG A 53 -11.44 29.48 4.84
C ARG A 53 -10.21 28.81 4.31
N GLY A 54 -9.94 29.01 3.02
CA GLY A 54 -8.83 28.48 2.24
C GLY A 54 -7.46 28.55 2.92
N GLY A 55 -7.23 27.66 3.88
CA GLY A 55 -5.93 27.10 4.16
C GLY A 55 -5.79 25.93 3.20
N VAL A 56 -4.89 26.04 2.23
CA VAL A 56 -4.48 24.90 1.39
C VAL A 56 -3.93 23.86 2.36
N GLY A 57 -4.79 22.95 2.83
CA GLY A 57 -4.37 21.84 3.68
C GLY A 57 -3.27 21.09 2.94
N ALA A 58 -2.16 20.82 3.61
CA ALA A 58 -1.06 20.06 3.04
C ALA A 58 -1.60 18.76 2.42
N LEU A 59 -1.24 18.49 1.16
CA LEU A 59 -1.60 17.23 0.51
C LEU A 59 -0.94 16.08 1.28
N ARG A 60 -1.74 15.18 1.82
CA ARG A 60 -1.24 14.00 2.51
C ARG A 60 -1.22 12.81 1.57
N ILE A 61 -0.02 12.38 1.18
CA ILE A 61 0.21 11.26 0.28
C ILE A 61 0.44 10.00 1.12
N SER A 62 -0.41 8.99 0.93
CA SER A 62 -0.40 7.76 1.73
C SER A 62 0.34 6.65 0.99
N VAL A 63 1.52 6.26 1.47
CA VAL A 63 2.25 5.09 0.95
C VAL A 63 1.68 3.82 1.58
N ARG A 64 1.27 2.88 0.74
CA ARG A 64 0.55 1.66 1.07
C ARG A 64 1.13 0.49 0.33
N SER A 65 0.96 -0.71 0.89
CA SER A 65 1.43 -1.93 0.22
C SER A 65 0.51 -3.11 0.48
N GLY A 66 0.58 -4.07 -0.40
CA GLY A 66 -0.14 -5.32 -0.28
C GLY A 66 0.56 -6.45 -1.02
N VAL A 67 0.45 -7.65 -0.48
CA VAL A 67 0.81 -8.89 -1.16
C VAL A 67 -0.45 -9.73 -1.25
N GLY A 68 -0.74 -10.25 -2.44
CA GLY A 68 -1.92 -11.06 -2.69
C GLY A 68 -1.58 -12.38 -3.38
N VAL A 69 -2.38 -13.39 -3.09
CA VAL A 69 -2.32 -14.71 -3.73
C VAL A 69 -3.69 -15.01 -4.32
N GLY A 70 -3.74 -15.58 -5.52
CA GLY A 70 -5.00 -15.89 -6.18
C GLY A 70 -4.89 -17.07 -7.14
N PRO A 71 -6.04 -17.60 -7.63
CA PRO A 71 -6.04 -18.68 -8.62
C PRO A 71 -5.57 -18.23 -10.01
N THR A 72 -5.52 -16.95 -10.29
CA THR A 72 -5.03 -16.34 -11.52
C THR A 72 -4.17 -15.12 -11.17
N ARG A 73 -3.33 -14.65 -12.12
CA ARG A 73 -2.53 -13.43 -11.95
C ARG A 73 -3.41 -12.23 -11.58
N LEU A 74 -4.55 -12.06 -12.26
CA LEU A 74 -5.50 -10.97 -11.97
C LEU A 74 -6.09 -11.07 -10.55
N ALA A 75 -6.48 -12.27 -10.12
CA ALA A 75 -7.01 -12.48 -8.77
C ALA A 75 -5.94 -12.27 -7.68
N ALA A 76 -4.67 -12.59 -7.96
CA ALA A 76 -3.56 -12.27 -7.07
C ALA A 76 -3.35 -10.75 -6.95
N PHE A 77 -3.40 -10.03 -8.06
CA PHE A 77 -3.32 -8.57 -8.08
C PHE A 77 -4.49 -7.91 -7.34
N ASP A 78 -5.72 -8.35 -7.58
CA ASP A 78 -6.89 -7.85 -6.85
C ASP A 78 -6.75 -8.08 -5.33
N SER A 79 -6.27 -9.25 -4.92
CA SER A 79 -5.97 -9.55 -3.53
C SER A 79 -4.89 -8.62 -2.94
N ALA A 80 -3.88 -8.24 -3.73
CA ALA A 80 -2.86 -7.26 -3.30
C ALA A 80 -3.47 -5.85 -3.15
N LEU A 81 -4.36 -5.44 -4.05
CA LEU A 81 -5.13 -4.19 -3.92
C LEU A 81 -6.01 -4.17 -2.67
N MET A 82 -6.66 -5.30 -2.35
CA MET A 82 -7.44 -5.46 -1.11
C MET A 82 -6.55 -5.29 0.13
N ALA A 83 -5.38 -5.93 0.15
CA ALA A 83 -4.42 -5.82 1.25
C ALA A 83 -3.88 -4.39 1.41
N ALA A 84 -3.70 -3.66 0.32
CA ALA A 84 -3.32 -2.25 0.33
C ALA A 84 -4.48 -1.29 0.68
N GLY A 85 -5.72 -1.80 0.77
CA GLY A 85 -6.93 -1.02 1.09
C GLY A 85 -7.42 -0.13 -0.05
N VAL A 86 -7.20 -0.52 -1.30
CA VAL A 86 -7.53 0.28 -2.51
C VAL A 86 -8.24 -0.52 -3.62
N ALA A 87 -8.75 -1.71 -3.34
CA ALA A 87 -9.34 -2.61 -4.36
C ALA A 87 -10.53 -2.01 -5.13
N ASN A 88 -11.28 -1.10 -4.51
CA ASN A 88 -12.53 -0.60 -5.10
C ASN A 88 -12.35 0.68 -5.93
N PHE A 89 -11.11 1.05 -6.29
CA PHE A 89 -10.81 2.28 -7.02
C PHE A 89 -10.39 2.00 -8.47
N ASN A 90 -10.66 2.96 -9.35
CA ASN A 90 -10.00 3.07 -10.64
C ASN A 90 -8.67 3.80 -10.47
N LEU A 91 -7.55 3.10 -10.64
CA LEU A 91 -6.23 3.69 -10.46
C LEU A 91 -5.88 4.60 -11.64
N ILE A 92 -5.54 5.85 -11.35
CA ILE A 92 -5.04 6.84 -12.31
C ILE A 92 -3.57 7.09 -12.04
N ARG A 93 -2.71 6.58 -12.92
CA ARG A 93 -1.25 6.67 -12.73
C ARG A 93 -0.73 8.08 -13.00
N LEU A 94 0.04 8.60 -12.04
CA LEU A 94 0.74 9.89 -12.13
C LEU A 94 2.22 9.68 -12.47
N SER A 95 2.93 10.80 -12.69
CA SER A 95 4.36 10.81 -13.08
C SER A 95 5.33 11.00 -11.91
N SER A 96 5.02 10.47 -10.75
CA SER A 96 5.96 10.30 -9.62
C SER A 96 6.56 11.59 -9.04
N VAL A 97 5.83 12.72 -9.13
CA VAL A 97 6.24 14.01 -8.57
C VAL A 97 5.45 14.33 -7.30
N ILE A 98 6.14 14.69 -6.22
CA ILE A 98 5.54 15.14 -4.97
C ILE A 98 5.37 16.66 -5.01
N PRO A 99 4.11 17.18 -4.94
CA PRO A 99 3.86 18.63 -4.94
C PRO A 99 4.44 19.31 -3.71
N PRO A 100 4.79 20.62 -3.80
CA PRO A 100 5.25 21.39 -2.64
C PRO A 100 4.25 21.36 -1.48
N GLY A 101 4.77 21.34 -0.26
CA GLY A 101 3.94 21.32 0.96
C GLY A 101 3.25 20.00 1.23
N SER A 102 3.59 18.91 0.51
CA SER A 102 3.01 17.58 0.73
C SER A 102 3.64 16.86 1.92
N GLU A 103 2.83 16.12 2.66
CA GLU A 103 3.25 15.18 3.68
C GLU A 103 3.18 13.75 3.11
N VAL A 104 4.29 13.01 3.14
CA VAL A 104 4.31 11.60 2.77
C VAL A 104 4.24 10.73 4.02
N VAL A 105 3.21 9.88 4.12
CA VAL A 105 2.96 9.01 5.27
C VAL A 105 2.96 7.56 4.83
N SER A 106 3.87 6.76 5.39
CA SER A 106 3.93 5.31 5.15
C SER A 106 3.09 4.55 6.17
N HIS A 107 2.37 3.54 5.70
CA HIS A 107 1.54 2.66 6.52
C HIS A 107 1.99 1.21 6.38
N ALA A 108 2.35 0.60 7.50
CA ALA A 108 2.65 -0.84 7.54
C ALA A 108 1.37 -1.69 7.39
N CYS A 109 0.25 -1.19 7.93
CA CYS A 109 -1.08 -1.78 7.79
C CYS A 109 -2.07 -0.63 7.57
N ALA A 110 -2.50 -0.44 6.33
CA ALA A 110 -3.32 0.69 5.97
C ALA A 110 -4.83 0.38 6.10
N PRO A 111 -5.64 1.26 6.73
CA PRO A 111 -7.09 1.17 6.63
C PRO A 111 -7.51 1.39 5.17
N THR A 112 -8.75 1.02 4.82
CA THR A 112 -9.31 1.33 3.49
C THR A 112 -9.13 2.81 3.18
N PHE A 113 -8.69 3.12 1.96
CA PHE A 113 -8.52 4.51 1.53
C PHE A 113 -9.89 5.19 1.44
N PRO A 114 -10.03 6.46 1.83
CA PRO A 114 -11.31 7.17 1.75
C PRO A 114 -11.78 7.32 0.30
N GLY A 115 -13.06 7.02 0.04
CA GLY A 115 -13.69 7.14 -1.26
C GLY A 115 -14.79 6.10 -1.46
N GLY A 116 -15.50 6.20 -2.59
CA GLY A 116 -16.58 5.32 -3.00
C GLY A 116 -16.11 4.21 -3.95
N TRP A 117 -17.00 3.25 -4.17
CA TRP A 117 -16.81 2.20 -5.15
C TRP A 117 -16.71 2.79 -6.57
N GLY A 118 -15.61 2.48 -7.28
CA GLY A 118 -15.37 2.94 -8.64
C GLY A 118 -14.81 4.36 -8.75
N ASP A 119 -14.58 5.06 -7.64
CA ASP A 119 -13.93 6.38 -7.66
C ASP A 119 -12.53 6.28 -8.30
N ARG A 120 -12.08 7.40 -8.84
CA ARG A 120 -10.71 7.56 -9.35
C ARG A 120 -9.76 7.74 -8.18
N LEU A 121 -8.67 6.97 -8.15
CA LEU A 121 -7.58 7.13 -7.19
C LEU A 121 -6.32 7.58 -7.93
N TYR A 122 -5.91 8.82 -7.72
CA TYR A 122 -4.67 9.35 -8.27
C TYR A 122 -3.50 8.81 -7.47
N CYS A 123 -2.62 8.04 -8.11
CA CYS A 123 -1.53 7.35 -7.44
C CYS A 123 -0.32 7.13 -8.35
N VAL A 124 0.81 6.81 -7.75
CA VAL A 124 1.95 6.17 -8.39
C VAL A 124 2.11 4.80 -7.77
N TYR A 125 2.52 3.77 -8.51
CA TYR A 125 2.67 2.42 -7.98
C TYR A 125 3.67 1.58 -8.76
N GLY A 126 4.34 0.67 -8.04
CA GLY A 126 5.05 -0.48 -8.57
C GLY A 126 4.27 -1.76 -8.28
N GLU A 127 4.23 -2.68 -9.23
CA GLU A 127 3.49 -3.94 -9.11
C GLU A 127 4.20 -5.03 -9.88
N MET A 128 4.38 -6.19 -9.26
CA MET A 128 4.88 -7.39 -9.91
C MET A 128 4.02 -8.59 -9.56
N THR A 129 3.62 -9.33 -10.58
CA THR A 129 2.88 -10.58 -10.43
C THR A 129 3.62 -11.73 -11.13
N VAL A 130 3.87 -12.80 -10.39
CA VAL A 130 4.48 -14.04 -10.90
C VAL A 130 3.55 -15.25 -10.66
N ASP A 131 3.70 -16.29 -11.49
CA ASP A 131 2.92 -17.52 -11.41
C ASP A 131 3.77 -18.80 -11.55
N THR A 132 5.08 -18.63 -11.63
CA THR A 132 6.03 -19.75 -11.67
C THR A 132 6.50 -20.07 -10.25
N PRO A 133 6.33 -21.31 -9.77
CA PRO A 133 6.83 -21.73 -8.46
C PRO A 133 8.33 -21.48 -8.30
N GLY A 134 8.71 -20.87 -7.18
CA GLY A 134 10.08 -20.47 -6.87
C GLY A 134 10.45 -19.05 -7.27
N GLU A 135 9.68 -18.39 -8.16
CA GLU A 135 9.92 -17.00 -8.51
C GLU A 135 9.43 -16.04 -7.41
N GLY A 136 10.18 -14.97 -7.20
CA GLY A 136 9.81 -13.88 -6.30
C GLY A 136 9.04 -12.78 -7.04
N ALA A 137 7.97 -12.27 -6.44
CA ALA A 137 7.32 -11.02 -6.81
C ALA A 137 7.63 -9.98 -5.75
N TRP A 138 8.36 -8.94 -6.13
CA TRP A 138 8.75 -7.83 -5.25
C TRP A 138 8.43 -6.50 -5.90
N ALA A 139 7.85 -5.59 -5.14
CA ALA A 139 7.57 -4.23 -5.57
C ALA A 139 8.00 -3.25 -4.48
N GLY A 140 8.46 -2.08 -4.89
CA GLY A 140 8.91 -1.05 -3.98
C GLY A 140 8.67 0.36 -4.52
N ILE A 141 8.54 1.29 -3.59
CA ILE A 141 8.51 2.72 -3.85
C ILE A 141 9.51 3.40 -2.93
N GLY A 142 10.35 4.26 -3.51
CA GLY A 142 11.24 5.14 -2.79
C GLY A 142 10.84 6.59 -2.94
N TRP A 143 11.18 7.44 -1.98
CA TRP A 143 10.93 8.87 -2.10
C TRP A 143 11.96 9.72 -1.40
N VAL A 144 12.03 10.96 -1.83
CA VAL A 144 12.83 12.01 -1.24
C VAL A 144 12.09 13.34 -1.37
N GLN A 145 12.21 14.19 -0.36
CA GLN A 145 11.65 15.54 -0.37
C GLN A 145 12.73 16.59 -0.13
N ASP A 146 12.57 17.74 -0.76
CA ASP A 146 13.42 18.92 -0.63
C ASP A 146 13.01 19.75 0.60
N THR A 147 13.97 20.32 1.28
CA THR A 147 13.75 21.22 2.41
C THR A 147 14.09 22.67 1.98
N PRO A 148 13.23 23.67 2.23
CA PRO A 148 12.02 23.62 3.03
C PRO A 148 10.71 23.39 2.25
N SER A 149 10.76 23.25 0.92
CA SER A 149 9.57 23.27 0.07
C SER A 149 8.69 22.04 0.21
N LEU A 150 9.19 20.92 0.71
CA LEU A 150 8.55 19.60 0.79
C LEU A 150 8.09 19.05 -0.57
N ARG A 151 8.53 19.67 -1.68
CA ARG A 151 8.39 19.05 -2.99
C ARG A 151 9.34 17.86 -3.10
N GLY A 152 9.05 16.91 -3.96
CA GLY A 152 9.95 15.75 -4.05
C GLY A 152 9.64 14.84 -5.22
N LEU A 153 10.14 13.62 -5.10
CA LEU A 153 10.07 12.60 -6.13
C LEU A 153 9.75 11.25 -5.50
N PHE A 154 8.97 10.45 -6.21
CA PHE A 154 8.91 9.02 -6.04
C PHE A 154 9.73 8.31 -7.11
N VAL A 155 10.12 7.07 -6.83
CA VAL A 155 10.61 6.09 -7.80
C VAL A 155 9.96 4.76 -7.49
N GLU A 156 9.49 4.06 -8.52
CA GLU A 156 8.85 2.76 -8.40
C GLU A 156 9.74 1.72 -9.09
N HIS A 157 9.97 0.60 -8.42
CA HIS A 157 10.70 -0.53 -8.98
C HIS A 157 10.02 -1.86 -8.61
N GLU A 158 10.15 -2.81 -9.51
CA GLU A 158 9.72 -4.20 -9.34
C GLU A 158 10.85 -5.16 -9.73
N GLY A 159 10.81 -6.37 -9.19
CA GLY A 159 11.84 -7.37 -9.48
C GLY A 159 11.62 -8.70 -8.76
N HIS A 160 12.50 -9.64 -9.02
CA HIS A 160 12.42 -10.99 -8.47
C HIS A 160 13.02 -11.15 -7.07
N SER A 161 13.66 -10.10 -6.52
CA SER A 161 14.20 -10.12 -5.17
C SER A 161 14.11 -8.78 -4.48
N GLU A 162 13.93 -8.80 -3.15
CA GLU A 162 13.91 -7.59 -2.34
C GLU A 162 15.19 -6.77 -2.48
N ALA A 163 16.35 -7.44 -2.50
CA ALA A 163 17.64 -6.79 -2.58
C ALA A 163 17.83 -6.02 -3.89
N ALA A 164 17.40 -6.60 -5.03
CA ALA A 164 17.44 -5.93 -6.33
C ALA A 164 16.55 -4.68 -6.32
N VAL A 165 15.29 -4.81 -5.90
CA VAL A 165 14.34 -3.68 -5.86
C VAL A 165 14.86 -2.54 -4.97
N ARG A 166 15.43 -2.86 -3.79
CA ARG A 166 16.03 -1.84 -2.91
C ARG A 166 17.22 -1.14 -3.56
N SER A 167 18.10 -1.90 -4.22
CA SER A 167 19.26 -1.37 -4.93
C SER A 167 18.85 -0.43 -6.06
N ASP A 168 17.85 -0.82 -6.86
CA ASP A 168 17.36 -0.03 -8.00
C ASP A 168 16.67 1.25 -7.55
N ILE A 169 15.89 1.20 -6.45
CA ILE A 169 15.30 2.39 -5.82
C ILE A 169 16.39 3.37 -5.41
N GLN A 170 17.41 2.89 -4.71
CA GLN A 170 18.50 3.75 -4.21
C GLN A 170 19.25 4.41 -5.36
N ALA A 171 19.64 3.64 -6.36
CA ALA A 171 20.36 4.14 -7.54
C ALA A 171 19.54 5.17 -8.31
N SER A 172 18.22 4.93 -8.47
CA SER A 172 17.32 5.86 -9.15
C SER A 172 17.15 7.17 -8.38
N LEU A 173 16.95 7.11 -7.05
CA LEU A 173 16.87 8.32 -6.23
C LEU A 173 18.14 9.14 -6.28
N GLU A 174 19.33 8.51 -6.17
CA GLU A 174 20.63 9.18 -6.27
C GLU A 174 20.80 9.89 -7.62
N SER A 175 20.48 9.20 -8.71
CA SER A 175 20.54 9.77 -10.06
C SER A 175 19.59 10.95 -10.25
N LEU A 176 18.34 10.81 -9.75
CA LEU A 176 17.34 11.86 -9.88
C LEU A 176 17.66 13.09 -9.01
N MET A 177 18.20 12.89 -7.82
CA MET A 177 18.67 14.00 -6.97
C MET A 177 19.85 14.74 -7.60
N ALA A 178 20.80 14.01 -8.18
CA ALA A 178 21.96 14.60 -8.86
C ALA A 178 21.58 15.46 -10.08
N SER A 179 20.48 15.09 -10.77
CA SER A 179 20.02 15.81 -11.97
C SER A 179 19.12 17.02 -11.67
N ARG A 180 18.72 17.23 -10.41
CA ARG A 180 17.78 18.28 -9.99
C ARG A 180 18.41 19.21 -8.96
N HIS A 181 18.11 20.51 -9.08
CA HIS A 181 18.51 21.49 -8.07
C HIS A 181 17.55 21.40 -6.87
N GLY A 182 18.06 21.09 -5.69
CA GLY A 182 17.30 21.01 -4.46
C GLY A 182 18.16 20.64 -3.26
N ASN A 183 17.69 21.00 -2.07
CA ASN A 183 18.29 20.56 -0.81
C ASN A 183 17.51 19.33 -0.31
N PHE A 184 17.75 18.19 -0.97
CA PHE A 184 17.07 16.95 -0.67
C PHE A 184 17.47 16.40 0.71
N GLY A 185 16.46 16.00 1.48
CA GLY A 185 16.62 15.32 2.76
C GLY A 185 16.97 13.83 2.62
N PRO A 186 16.85 13.06 3.69
CA PRO A 186 17.07 11.62 3.66
C PRO A 186 16.06 10.92 2.75
N THR A 187 16.52 9.88 2.06
CA THR A 187 15.66 9.00 1.28
C THR A 187 14.90 8.03 2.20
N ALA A 188 13.69 7.66 1.80
CA ALA A 188 12.92 6.61 2.43
C ALA A 188 12.38 5.66 1.37
N MET A 189 12.04 4.42 1.77
CA MET A 189 11.45 3.44 0.86
C MET A 189 10.57 2.45 1.59
N GLN A 190 9.58 1.91 0.87
CA GLN A 190 8.76 0.78 1.28
C GLN A 190 8.84 -0.29 0.19
N VAL A 191 9.17 -1.52 0.60
CA VAL A 191 9.30 -2.67 -0.30
C VAL A 191 8.53 -3.84 0.30
N VAL A 192 7.77 -4.54 -0.53
CA VAL A 192 7.07 -5.77 -0.14
C VAL A 192 7.20 -6.82 -1.24
N GLY A 193 7.02 -8.06 -0.87
CA GLY A 193 7.03 -9.16 -1.83
C GLY A 193 6.84 -10.51 -1.18
N ALA A 194 6.71 -11.52 -2.02
CA ALA A 194 6.66 -12.92 -1.63
C ALA A 194 7.13 -13.81 -2.79
N THR A 195 7.49 -15.04 -2.45
CA THR A 195 7.80 -16.07 -3.44
C THR A 195 6.54 -16.83 -3.83
N CYS A 196 6.36 -17.07 -5.12
CA CYS A 196 5.31 -17.95 -5.64
C CYS A 196 5.58 -19.39 -5.18
N GLU A 197 4.64 -19.99 -4.44
CA GLU A 197 4.73 -21.39 -4.02
C GLU A 197 3.98 -22.28 -5.01
N GLN A 198 2.66 -22.16 -5.09
CA GLN A 198 1.79 -23.00 -5.93
C GLN A 198 0.76 -22.21 -6.74
N ARG A 199 0.48 -20.99 -6.32
CA ARG A 199 -0.50 -20.10 -6.97
C ARG A 199 0.13 -18.75 -7.25
N PRO A 200 -0.35 -18.06 -8.28
CA PRO A 200 0.09 -16.70 -8.59
C PRO A 200 0.15 -15.82 -7.34
N VAL A 201 1.22 -15.07 -7.24
CA VAL A 201 1.44 -14.07 -6.19
C VAL A 201 1.68 -12.71 -6.83
N SER A 202 1.11 -11.66 -6.24
CA SER A 202 1.31 -10.27 -6.64
C SER A 202 1.80 -9.44 -5.46
N ALA A 203 2.81 -8.61 -5.71
CA ALA A 203 3.29 -7.59 -4.80
C ALA A 203 2.93 -6.22 -5.36
N LEU A 204 2.43 -5.33 -4.51
CA LEU A 204 2.02 -3.97 -4.86
C LEU A 204 2.49 -2.99 -3.80
N VAL A 205 3.11 -1.89 -4.22
CA VAL A 205 3.30 -0.69 -3.40
C VAL A 205 2.80 0.51 -4.17
N LEU A 206 2.03 1.38 -3.51
CA LEU A 206 1.53 2.61 -4.13
C LEU A 206 1.61 3.80 -3.18
N ALA A 207 1.78 5.00 -3.75
CA ALA A 207 1.56 6.27 -3.08
C ALA A 207 0.24 6.87 -3.58
N ALA A 208 -0.76 6.91 -2.72
CA ALA A 208 -2.10 7.41 -3.00
C ALA A 208 -2.19 8.90 -2.63
N TYR A 209 -2.51 9.74 -3.60
CA TYR A 209 -2.61 11.20 -3.45
C TYR A 209 -3.99 11.61 -2.99
N ARG A 210 -5.01 11.27 -3.75
CA ARG A 210 -6.42 11.56 -3.44
C ARG A 210 -7.35 10.66 -4.25
N SER A 211 -8.58 10.51 -3.77
CA SER A 211 -9.68 9.95 -4.55
C SER A 211 -10.60 11.06 -5.05
N GLU A 212 -11.32 10.78 -6.13
CA GLU A 212 -12.30 11.68 -6.71
C GLU A 212 -13.46 10.89 -7.33
N GLY A 213 -14.68 11.19 -6.87
CA GLY A 213 -15.90 10.59 -7.41
C GLY A 213 -16.23 11.05 -8.81
N TRP A 214 -17.15 10.34 -9.46
CA TRP A 214 -17.71 10.75 -10.75
C TRP A 214 -18.81 11.76 -10.53
N SER A 215 -18.68 12.94 -11.16
CA SER A 215 -19.78 13.91 -11.18
C SER A 215 -20.91 13.38 -12.06
N MET A 216 -21.98 12.90 -11.45
CA MET A 216 -23.23 12.59 -12.15
C MET A 216 -23.89 13.93 -12.50
N LYS A 217 -23.98 14.24 -13.79
CA LYS A 217 -24.76 15.40 -14.29
C LYS A 217 -26.25 15.06 -14.32
#